data_277b1ef23647c6cadc1905ee0616aa9a
#
_entry.id   277b1ef23647c6cadc1905ee0616aa9a
#
_cell.length_a   1.000
_cell.length_b   1.000
_cell.length_c   1.000
_cell.angle_alpha   90.00
_cell.angle_beta   90.00
_cell.angle_gamma   90.00
#
_symmetry.space_group_name_H-M   'P 1'
#
loop_
_entity.id
_entity.type
_entity.pdbx_description
1 polymer ?
#
loop_
_entity_poly.entity_id
_entity_poly.type
_entity_poly.pdbx_seq_one_letter_code
_entity_poly.pdbx_strand_id
1 'polypeptide(L)'
;MSRKYLNGRWCVRCNKCDPTPYLKNNVKLFPSSGLVLDIGCGNGRNSTYMSELGYKVDSLDMAGDFGIKMVLGVDPFPKKRYDVILANYILMFLDDDERKRVFEQILDCSKEGTVLMIEMYPAKDAHDYNMDEILSYFEFHGWKKLRKSIDRLIMNKL
;
A
#
# COMPACT_ATOMS: atom_id res chain seq x y z
N MET A 1 5.08 -14.95 -5.12
CA MET A 1 3.66 -14.80 -4.72
C MET A 1 3.03 -16.18 -4.50
N SER A 2 2.58 -16.46 -3.30
CA SER A 2 2.00 -17.78 -3.00
C SER A 2 0.66 -17.92 -3.74
N ARG A 3 0.52 -18.98 -4.55
CA ARG A 3 -0.69 -19.30 -5.34
C ARG A 3 -2.00 -19.40 -4.52
N LYS A 4 -1.93 -19.39 -3.20
CA LYS A 4 -3.10 -19.45 -2.29
C LYS A 4 -4.06 -18.27 -2.42
N TYR A 5 -3.62 -17.15 -2.99
CA TYR A 5 -4.37 -15.90 -3.04
C TYR A 5 -4.86 -15.52 -4.44
N LEU A 6 -4.50 -16.30 -5.46
CA LEU A 6 -4.89 -16.05 -6.86
C LEU A 6 -6.36 -16.40 -7.17
N ASN A 7 -7.07 -17.05 -6.26
CA ASN A 7 -8.42 -17.58 -6.54
C ASN A 7 -9.56 -16.62 -6.15
N GLY A 8 -9.35 -15.32 -6.15
CA GLY A 8 -10.43 -14.33 -6.00
C GLY A 8 -11.19 -14.37 -4.66
N ARG A 9 -10.77 -15.20 -3.70
CA ARG A 9 -11.47 -15.37 -2.41
C ARG A 9 -11.50 -14.12 -1.54
N TRP A 10 -10.64 -13.15 -1.81
CA TRP A 10 -10.64 -11.85 -1.12
C TRP A 10 -11.76 -10.94 -1.60
N CYS A 11 -12.03 -10.94 -2.91
CA CYS A 11 -13.12 -10.14 -3.49
C CYS A 11 -14.50 -10.66 -3.08
N VAL A 12 -14.63 -11.97 -2.81
CA VAL A 12 -15.91 -12.57 -2.41
C VAL A 12 -16.29 -12.27 -0.95
N ARG A 13 -15.30 -12.07 -0.06
CA ARG A 13 -15.55 -11.65 1.33
C ARG A 13 -15.73 -10.14 1.50
N CYS A 14 -15.23 -9.36 0.59
CA CYS A 14 -15.42 -7.90 0.55
C CYS A 14 -16.53 -7.53 -0.42
N ASN A 15 -17.74 -8.02 -0.22
CA ASN A 15 -18.95 -7.44 -0.82
C ASN A 15 -19.22 -6.01 -0.26
N LYS A 16 -18.26 -5.42 0.43
CA LYS A 16 -18.34 -4.07 0.97
C LYS A 16 -17.42 -3.18 0.16
N CYS A 17 -18.03 -2.20 -0.50
CA CYS A 17 -17.31 -1.10 -1.18
C CYS A 17 -16.67 -0.11 -0.20
N ASP A 18 -16.75 -0.37 1.10
CA ASP A 18 -16.21 0.53 2.13
C ASP A 18 -14.68 0.45 2.17
N PRO A 19 -13.99 1.60 2.29
CA PRO A 19 -12.55 1.64 2.49
C PRO A 19 -12.17 0.98 3.81
N THR A 20 -10.88 0.64 3.98
CA THR A 20 -10.44 0.13 5.27
C THR A 20 -10.70 1.16 6.37
N PRO A 21 -11.14 0.73 7.57
CA PRO A 21 -11.39 1.66 8.68
C PRO A 21 -10.16 2.50 9.04
N TYR A 22 -8.98 1.91 8.91
CA TYR A 22 -7.72 2.61 9.21
C TYR A 22 -7.47 3.74 8.21
N LEU A 23 -7.69 3.53 6.91
CA LEU A 23 -7.63 4.59 5.91
C LEU A 23 -8.62 5.71 6.22
N LYS A 24 -9.89 5.36 6.43
CA LYS A 24 -10.96 6.32 6.71
C LYS A 24 -10.65 7.20 7.94
N ASN A 25 -10.12 6.60 9.00
CA ASN A 25 -9.81 7.30 10.25
C ASN A 25 -8.54 8.16 10.18
N ASN A 26 -7.66 7.93 9.19
CA ASN A 26 -6.36 8.59 9.10
C ASN A 26 -6.16 9.45 7.85
N VAL A 27 -7.14 9.54 6.96
CA VAL A 27 -7.06 10.36 5.74
C VAL A 27 -6.71 11.83 6.02
N LYS A 28 -7.06 12.34 7.20
CA LYS A 28 -6.69 13.69 7.67
C LYS A 28 -5.18 13.94 7.81
N LEU A 29 -4.37 12.89 7.81
CA LEU A 29 -2.89 12.98 7.82
C LEU A 29 -2.31 13.14 6.42
N PHE A 30 -3.15 13.02 5.38
CA PHE A 30 -2.73 13.14 3.99
C PHE A 30 -2.80 14.60 3.52
N PRO A 31 -2.06 14.97 2.47
CA PRO A 31 -2.30 16.22 1.76
C PRO A 31 -3.77 16.32 1.33
N SER A 32 -4.32 17.52 1.28
CA SER A 32 -5.74 17.75 0.96
C SER A 32 -6.16 17.35 -0.46
N SER A 33 -5.19 17.16 -1.34
CA SER A 33 -5.37 16.72 -2.74
C SER A 33 -4.06 16.15 -3.27
N GLY A 34 -4.10 15.51 -4.43
CA GLY A 34 -2.88 15.05 -5.08
C GLY A 34 -3.07 13.73 -5.82
N LEU A 35 -1.94 13.09 -6.11
CA LEU A 35 -1.87 11.82 -6.80
C LEU A 35 -1.63 10.68 -5.81
N VAL A 36 -2.46 9.67 -5.86
CA VAL A 36 -2.40 8.47 -5.00
C VAL A 36 -1.96 7.26 -5.82
N LEU A 37 -1.09 6.45 -5.24
CA LEU A 37 -0.77 5.10 -5.72
C LEU A 37 -1.38 4.09 -4.75
N ASP A 38 -2.28 3.23 -5.24
CA ASP A 38 -2.87 2.14 -4.46
C ASP A 38 -2.27 0.80 -4.92
N ILE A 39 -1.33 0.29 -4.12
CA ILE A 39 -0.56 -0.92 -4.42
C ILE A 39 -1.34 -2.14 -3.92
N GLY A 40 -1.67 -3.07 -4.83
CA GLY A 40 -2.50 -4.23 -4.51
C GLY A 40 -3.93 -3.82 -4.20
N CYS A 41 -4.52 -3.01 -5.08
CA CYS A 41 -5.83 -2.37 -4.88
C CYS A 41 -7.01 -3.34 -4.76
N GLY A 42 -6.86 -4.60 -5.18
CA GLY A 42 -7.92 -5.61 -5.17
C GLY A 42 -9.15 -5.15 -5.97
N ASN A 43 -10.29 -5.09 -5.32
CA ASN A 43 -11.56 -4.61 -5.91
C ASN A 43 -11.66 -3.07 -5.99
N GLY A 44 -10.64 -2.33 -5.59
CA GLY A 44 -10.58 -0.88 -5.70
C GLY A 44 -11.33 -0.08 -4.63
N ARG A 45 -11.72 -0.69 -3.52
CA ARG A 45 -12.49 0.00 -2.45
C ARG A 45 -11.77 1.25 -1.89
N ASN A 46 -10.47 1.14 -1.63
CA ASN A 46 -9.66 2.26 -1.15
C ASN A 46 -9.44 3.29 -2.26
N SER A 47 -9.15 2.83 -3.48
CA SER A 47 -9.01 3.69 -4.66
C SER A 47 -10.27 4.51 -4.93
N THR A 48 -11.45 3.88 -4.88
CA THR A 48 -12.74 4.55 -5.07
C THR A 48 -12.95 5.61 -4.00
N TYR A 49 -12.74 5.27 -2.73
CA TYR A 49 -12.85 6.22 -1.63
C TYR A 49 -11.93 7.44 -1.80
N MET A 50 -10.67 7.22 -2.16
CA MET A 50 -9.74 8.32 -2.40
C MET A 50 -10.16 9.18 -3.59
N SER A 51 -10.70 8.58 -4.66
CA SER A 51 -11.23 9.31 -5.81
C SER A 51 -12.45 10.16 -5.43
N GLU A 52 -13.35 9.67 -4.59
CA GLU A 52 -14.50 10.41 -4.07
C GLU A 52 -14.09 11.60 -3.21
N LEU A 53 -12.93 11.53 -2.55
CA LEU A 53 -12.32 12.65 -1.83
C LEU A 53 -11.60 13.66 -2.72
N GLY A 54 -11.55 13.43 -4.04
CA GLY A 54 -10.96 14.36 -5.01
C GLY A 54 -9.51 14.06 -5.40
N TYR A 55 -8.92 12.95 -4.93
CA TYR A 55 -7.59 12.55 -5.39
C TYR A 55 -7.64 11.89 -6.78
N LYS A 56 -6.54 12.02 -7.52
CA LYS A 56 -6.29 11.21 -8.72
C LYS A 56 -5.61 9.92 -8.27
N VAL A 57 -6.11 8.77 -8.69
CA VAL A 57 -5.62 7.47 -8.20
C VAL A 57 -5.12 6.60 -9.34
N ASP A 58 -3.88 6.13 -9.23
CA ASP A 58 -3.36 5.00 -9.98
C ASP A 58 -3.46 3.75 -9.10
N SER A 59 -4.19 2.75 -9.56
CA SER A 59 -4.47 1.51 -8.81
C SER A 59 -3.75 0.36 -9.48
N LEU A 60 -2.97 -0.43 -8.71
CA LEU A 60 -2.16 -1.53 -9.22
C LEU A 60 -2.59 -2.85 -8.60
N ASP A 61 -2.88 -3.86 -9.43
CA ASP A 61 -3.11 -5.24 -8.97
C ASP A 61 -2.83 -6.24 -10.10
N MET A 62 -2.45 -7.46 -9.75
CA MET A 62 -2.27 -8.52 -10.74
C MET A 62 -3.56 -9.26 -11.08
N ALA A 63 -4.54 -9.19 -10.20
CA ALA A 63 -5.82 -9.90 -10.29
C ALA A 63 -7.00 -8.92 -10.28
N GLY A 64 -8.13 -9.38 -10.82
CA GLY A 64 -9.36 -8.58 -10.88
C GLY A 64 -9.42 -7.67 -12.10
N ASP A 65 -10.50 -6.89 -12.18
CA ASP A 65 -10.83 -6.02 -13.32
C ASP A 65 -10.66 -4.55 -12.99
N PHE A 66 -10.15 -4.24 -11.77
CA PHE A 66 -9.93 -2.89 -11.31
C PHE A 66 -8.44 -2.49 -11.44
N GLY A 67 -8.19 -1.31 -12.00
CA GLY A 67 -6.85 -0.73 -12.06
C GLY A 67 -5.95 -1.28 -13.18
N ILE A 68 -4.67 -0.98 -13.05
CA ILE A 68 -3.60 -1.38 -13.96
C ILE A 68 -3.15 -2.79 -13.57
N LYS A 69 -3.20 -3.73 -14.51
CA LYS A 69 -2.70 -5.10 -14.26
C LYS A 69 -1.18 -5.12 -14.26
N MET A 70 -0.60 -5.53 -13.11
CA MET A 70 0.84 -5.70 -12.98
C MET A 70 1.19 -6.66 -11.85
N VAL A 71 2.36 -7.27 -11.96
CA VAL A 71 2.92 -8.16 -10.95
C VAL A 71 3.86 -7.36 -10.05
N LEU A 72 3.48 -7.19 -8.80
CA LEU A 72 4.28 -6.45 -7.82
C LEU A 72 5.63 -7.15 -7.58
N GLY A 73 6.69 -6.35 -7.52
CA GLY A 73 8.05 -6.86 -7.38
C GLY A 73 8.67 -7.40 -8.69
N VAL A 74 7.92 -7.39 -9.80
CA VAL A 74 8.38 -7.77 -11.14
C VAL A 74 8.24 -6.60 -12.10
N ASP A 75 7.03 -6.08 -12.26
CA ASP A 75 6.76 -4.97 -13.16
C ASP A 75 7.11 -3.62 -12.53
N PRO A 76 7.57 -2.63 -13.32
CA PRO A 76 7.86 -1.31 -12.81
C PRO A 76 6.60 -0.52 -12.51
N PHE A 77 6.62 0.29 -11.44
CA PHE A 77 5.53 1.23 -11.16
C PHE A 77 5.46 2.32 -12.24
N PRO A 78 4.30 2.99 -12.39
CA PRO A 78 4.18 4.15 -13.27
C PRO A 78 5.24 5.21 -12.93
N LYS A 79 5.87 5.78 -13.94
CA LYS A 79 6.91 6.83 -13.79
C LYS A 79 6.29 8.17 -13.40
N LYS A 80 5.77 8.24 -12.17
CA LYS A 80 5.15 9.42 -11.56
C LYS A 80 5.66 9.63 -10.15
N ARG A 81 5.41 10.80 -9.57
CA ARG A 81 5.66 11.11 -8.17
C ARG A 81 4.33 11.25 -7.44
N TYR A 82 4.14 10.47 -6.39
CA TYR A 82 2.87 10.38 -5.67
C TYR A 82 2.90 11.20 -4.37
N ASP A 83 1.75 11.75 -4.02
CA ASP A 83 1.51 12.45 -2.76
C ASP A 83 1.14 11.48 -1.64
N VAL A 84 0.44 10.40 -2.00
CA VAL A 84 0.05 9.33 -1.07
C VAL A 84 0.31 7.98 -1.73
N ILE A 85 0.84 7.04 -0.96
CA ILE A 85 1.03 5.64 -1.37
C ILE A 85 0.32 4.75 -0.35
N LEU A 86 -0.57 3.90 -0.84
CA LEU A 86 -1.32 2.92 -0.05
C LEU A 86 -0.79 1.52 -0.35
N ALA A 87 -0.49 0.74 0.69
CA ALA A 87 -0.12 -0.67 0.62
C ALA A 87 -0.91 -1.44 1.69
N ASN A 88 -2.21 -1.61 1.43
CA ASN A 88 -3.15 -2.18 2.37
C ASN A 88 -3.34 -3.68 2.11
N TYR A 89 -2.89 -4.53 3.05
CA TYR A 89 -3.02 -5.99 3.01
C TYR A 89 -2.40 -6.65 1.77
N ILE A 90 -1.26 -6.16 1.31
CA ILE A 90 -0.56 -6.67 0.13
C ILE A 90 0.87 -7.17 0.43
N LEU A 91 1.64 -6.46 1.26
CA LEU A 91 3.07 -6.76 1.44
C LEU A 91 3.33 -8.14 2.04
N MET A 92 2.42 -8.69 2.81
CA MET A 92 2.52 -10.02 3.40
C MET A 92 2.40 -11.17 2.39
N PHE A 93 1.99 -10.90 1.16
CA PHE A 93 1.90 -11.90 0.09
C PHE A 93 3.13 -11.95 -0.80
N LEU A 94 4.04 -11.01 -0.62
CA LEU A 94 5.29 -10.91 -1.36
C LEU A 94 6.40 -11.66 -0.63
N ASP A 95 7.29 -12.30 -1.37
CA ASP A 95 8.52 -12.82 -0.80
C ASP A 95 9.51 -11.68 -0.51
N ASP A 96 10.66 -12.00 0.09
CA ASP A 96 11.64 -10.99 0.51
C ASP A 96 12.21 -10.19 -0.65
N ASP A 97 12.47 -10.84 -1.79
CA ASP A 97 13.02 -10.18 -2.97
C ASP A 97 11.98 -9.30 -3.67
N GLU A 98 10.74 -9.79 -3.81
CA GLU A 98 9.60 -9.02 -4.35
C GLU A 98 9.35 -7.76 -3.51
N ARG A 99 9.37 -7.91 -2.21
CA ARG A 99 9.15 -6.86 -1.24
C ARG A 99 10.21 -5.79 -1.26
N LYS A 100 11.48 -6.20 -1.33
CA LYS A 100 12.61 -5.29 -1.48
C LYS A 100 12.46 -4.45 -2.75
N ARG A 101 12.12 -5.07 -3.87
CA ARG A 101 11.88 -4.35 -5.13
C ARG A 101 10.71 -3.37 -5.03
N VAL A 102 9.62 -3.76 -4.35
CA VAL A 102 8.48 -2.86 -4.11
C VAL A 102 8.89 -1.67 -3.25
N PHE A 103 9.69 -1.87 -2.21
CA PHE A 103 10.21 -0.76 -1.38
C PHE A 103 11.10 0.18 -2.16
N GLU A 104 12.00 -0.33 -2.98
CA GLU A 104 12.84 0.47 -3.89
C GLU A 104 11.97 1.31 -4.84
N GLN A 105 10.93 0.73 -5.43
CA GLN A 105 9.99 1.45 -6.29
C GLN A 105 9.16 2.50 -5.53
N ILE A 106 8.78 2.24 -4.27
CA ILE A 106 8.13 3.23 -3.41
C ILE A 106 9.07 4.43 -3.19
N LEU A 107 10.36 4.18 -2.90
CA LEU A 107 11.34 5.26 -2.76
C LEU A 107 11.46 6.08 -4.05
N ASP A 108 11.52 5.41 -5.20
CA ASP A 108 11.69 6.05 -6.52
C ASP A 108 10.48 6.89 -6.93
N CYS A 109 9.27 6.48 -6.58
CA CYS A 109 8.04 7.20 -6.95
C CYS A 109 7.55 8.17 -5.87
N SER A 110 8.30 8.37 -4.80
CA SER A 110 7.98 9.34 -3.75
C SER A 110 8.75 10.66 -3.90
N LYS A 111 8.23 11.70 -3.29
CA LYS A 111 8.80 13.05 -3.18
C LYS A 111 8.72 13.53 -1.74
N GLU A 112 9.36 14.64 -1.41
CA GLU A 112 9.19 15.30 -0.11
C GLU A 112 7.70 15.50 0.21
N GLY A 113 7.30 15.12 1.41
CA GLY A 113 5.91 15.19 1.87
C GLY A 113 5.03 13.99 1.48
N THR A 114 5.50 13.03 0.65
CA THR A 114 4.74 11.82 0.35
C THR A 114 4.38 11.08 1.63
N VAL A 115 3.11 10.70 1.77
CA VAL A 115 2.64 9.88 2.88
C VAL A 115 2.46 8.43 2.43
N LEU A 116 3.08 7.51 3.14
CA LEU A 116 2.95 6.06 2.95
C LEU A 116 2.09 5.48 4.06
N MET A 117 1.04 4.74 3.68
CA MET A 117 0.20 3.98 4.62
C MET A 117 0.30 2.50 4.32
N ILE A 118 0.61 1.71 5.34
CA ILE A 118 0.70 0.25 5.27
C ILE A 118 -0.28 -0.36 6.29
N GLU A 119 -1.04 -1.35 5.85
CA GLU A 119 -1.80 -2.26 6.69
C GLU A 119 -1.42 -3.70 6.35
N MET A 120 -1.29 -4.53 7.39
CA MET A 120 -1.04 -5.98 7.25
C MET A 120 -1.92 -6.74 8.25
N TYR A 121 -2.02 -8.06 8.10
CA TYR A 121 -2.50 -8.89 9.20
C TYR A 121 -1.38 -9.04 10.24
N PRO A 122 -1.73 -9.15 11.53
CA PRO A 122 -0.75 -9.45 12.56
C PRO A 122 0.02 -10.72 12.20
N ALA A 123 1.34 -10.66 12.34
CA ALA A 123 2.20 -11.80 12.14
C ALA A 123 1.79 -12.97 13.05
N LYS A 124 1.65 -14.16 12.47
CA LYS A 124 1.31 -15.38 13.22
C LYS A 124 2.54 -16.14 13.65
N ASP A 125 3.65 -15.99 12.94
CA ASP A 125 4.90 -16.69 13.14
C ASP A 125 6.09 -15.73 13.14
N ALA A 126 7.20 -16.12 13.77
CA ALA A 126 8.43 -15.32 13.86
C ALA A 126 9.11 -15.04 12.49
N HIS A 127 8.69 -15.73 11.46
CA HIS A 127 9.16 -15.55 10.08
C HIS A 127 8.27 -14.61 9.26
N ASP A 128 7.13 -14.20 9.83
CA ASP A 128 6.25 -13.24 9.21
C ASP A 128 6.82 -11.82 9.35
N TYR A 129 6.45 -10.99 8.42
CA TYR A 129 6.89 -9.61 8.32
C TYR A 129 6.63 -8.81 9.58
N ASN A 130 7.69 -8.17 10.03
CA ASN A 130 7.68 -7.31 11.19
C ASN A 130 7.55 -5.85 10.75
N MET A 131 6.56 -5.15 11.27
CA MET A 131 6.35 -3.73 11.00
C MET A 131 7.53 -2.85 11.47
N ASP A 132 8.31 -3.31 12.45
CA ASP A 132 9.51 -2.61 12.91
C ASP A 132 10.63 -2.64 11.87
N GLU A 133 10.77 -3.75 11.14
CA GLU A 133 11.74 -3.86 10.03
C GLU A 133 11.37 -2.93 8.88
N ILE A 134 10.09 -2.87 8.52
CA ILE A 134 9.58 -1.95 7.51
C ILE A 134 9.85 -0.50 7.93
N LEU A 135 9.51 -0.15 9.17
CA LEU A 135 9.76 1.18 9.73
C LEU A 135 11.24 1.54 9.64
N SER A 136 12.13 0.66 10.12
CA SER A 136 13.58 0.88 10.11
C SER A 136 14.12 1.07 8.69
N TYR A 137 13.63 0.31 7.73
CA TYR A 137 14.03 0.47 6.32
C TYR A 137 13.69 1.86 5.80
N PHE A 138 12.48 2.34 6.01
CA PHE A 138 12.06 3.64 5.51
C PHE A 138 12.68 4.80 6.30
N GLU A 139 12.88 4.67 7.62
CA GLU A 139 13.60 5.67 8.43
C GLU A 139 15.03 5.85 7.96
N PHE A 140 15.73 4.75 7.61
CA PHE A 140 17.06 4.82 7.01
C PHE A 140 17.09 5.61 5.69
N HIS A 141 15.98 5.64 4.95
CA HIS A 141 15.83 6.38 3.69
C HIS A 141 15.15 7.75 3.84
N GLY A 142 15.15 8.33 5.05
CA GLY A 142 14.68 9.69 5.29
C GLY A 142 13.17 9.83 5.45
N TRP A 143 12.50 8.77 5.91
CA TRP A 143 11.09 8.84 6.26
C TRP A 143 10.89 9.01 7.77
N LYS A 144 9.80 9.65 8.15
CA LYS A 144 9.43 9.89 9.55
C LYS A 144 8.11 9.18 9.87
N LYS A 145 8.11 8.44 10.96
CA LYS A 145 6.90 7.81 11.49
C LYS A 145 5.89 8.87 11.95
N LEU A 146 4.65 8.74 11.49
CA LEU A 146 3.49 9.49 11.97
C LEU A 146 2.63 8.66 12.93
N ARG A 147 2.36 7.39 12.58
CA ARG A 147 1.62 6.43 13.40
C ARG A 147 2.15 5.01 13.20
N LYS A 148 2.09 4.18 14.25
CA LYS A 148 2.46 2.77 14.20
C LYS A 148 1.66 1.94 15.20
N SER A 149 1.25 0.76 14.78
CA SER A 149 0.80 -0.35 15.64
C SER A 149 1.51 -1.64 15.21
N ILE A 150 1.10 -2.78 15.73
CA ILE A 150 1.71 -4.07 15.40
C ILE A 150 1.53 -4.43 13.90
N ASP A 151 0.46 -3.97 13.28
CA ASP A 151 0.02 -4.32 11.92
C ASP A 151 -0.22 -3.13 11.01
N ARG A 152 0.07 -1.91 11.46
CA ARG A 152 -0.21 -0.66 10.72
C ARG A 152 0.88 0.37 10.88
N LEU A 153 1.15 1.10 9.80
CA LEU A 153 2.18 2.13 9.75
C LEU A 153 1.73 3.28 8.85
N ILE A 154 1.96 4.50 9.31
CA ILE A 154 1.87 5.72 8.49
C ILE A 154 3.16 6.51 8.67
N MET A 155 3.76 6.88 7.57
CA MET A 155 5.02 7.64 7.50
C MET A 155 4.91 8.78 6.48
N ASN A 156 5.74 9.79 6.64
CA ASN A 156 5.95 10.78 5.59
C ASN A 156 7.43 10.89 5.22
N LYS A 157 7.71 11.18 3.97
CA LYS A 157 9.06 11.46 3.48
C LYS A 157 9.45 12.88 3.85
N LEU A 158 10.61 13.03 4.51
CA LEU A 158 11.24 14.30 4.83
C LEU A 158 11.88 14.95 3.62
#